data_14c8566b6cc0778e6990c2444fbbad24
#
_entry.id   14c8566b6cc0778e6990c2444fbbad24
#
_cell.length_a   1.000
_cell.length_b   1.000
_cell.length_c   1.000
_cell.angle_alpha   90.00
_cell.angle_beta   90.00
_cell.angle_gamma   90.00
#
_symmetry.space_group_name_H-M   'P 1'
#
loop_
_entity.id
_entity.type
_entity.pdbx_description
1 polymer ?
#
loop_
_entity_poly.entity_id
_entity_poly.type
_entity_poly.pdbx_seq_one_letter_code
_entity_poly.pdbx_strand_id
1 'polypeptide(L)'
;MSQRHRTGDSDSHAIDARSGLTRRQWLTRAAGAAAGVGLAPLGGLARGPAFAQGAPKRGGTLKVATVDKPVNMDPGYAQLYSSLQVYQNVYSKLVSVDETGQFVPGLAKSWKQENDRTWLFDLVDNAVFHNGEPLTSKDVVYTFTRLLDPKNKLPMRIFFTPVEGVEAVGPYQVRFTLSKPFGPLLAMLSQATEVVNEKALNDKDPKLFPIGTGPYKFVEWVKDDHVTLERWDKYFRPGRPYMDKIIFYAPADDTVRLTGLQTGRFNWIQTVPPQRIPELERGRDPKASAGRPYLPFYLNLNASKPPFNDKRLRQAIAWAIDRAEIVKLVYFGSHVVTAEPTPEPSPWATGVNAHKGGPDLAKAKQLMADAGVTGGLTVTYLVKSQVPVLVKTGEILREQLKKIGITLEVQPLESGQYFEAMVGKKFDIVGGWWSVTVDPDMFYSPLQHSSSPWNFAGFKSEEADKRIEAFRFTSSPAARKKMYPEMVRWFQEEGSIIVFSNEIQKYWMKPNVQASVPYPSLELKFEETWLA
;
A
#
# COMPACT_ATOMS: atom_id res chain seq x y z
N MET A 1 -46.45 51.29 38.02
CA MET A 1 -45.33 51.55 38.93
C MET A 1 -44.19 50.60 38.57
N SER A 2 -43.27 51.17 38.00
CA SER A 2 -41.91 50.92 37.60
C SER A 2 -41.12 49.99 38.54
N GLN A 3 -40.39 49.00 38.01
CA GLN A 3 -39.03 48.72 38.42
C GLN A 3 -38.25 47.96 37.34
N ARG A 4 -37.04 48.36 37.20
CA ARG A 4 -36.07 48.14 36.12
C ARG A 4 -35.34 46.79 36.21
N HIS A 5 -35.12 46.15 35.06
CA HIS A 5 -34.16 45.09 34.87
C HIS A 5 -32.71 45.60 34.98
N ARG A 6 -31.89 44.84 35.70
CA ARG A 6 -30.41 44.88 35.59
C ARG A 6 -29.94 43.56 35.04
N THR A 7 -29.37 43.60 33.88
CA THR A 7 -28.62 42.49 33.23
C THR A 7 -27.23 42.44 33.86
N GLY A 8 -26.89 41.31 34.44
CA GLY A 8 -25.52 41.00 34.90
C GLY A 8 -24.79 40.22 33.83
N ASP A 9 -23.70 40.80 33.38
CA ASP A 9 -22.71 40.18 32.49
C ASP A 9 -21.90 39.16 33.30
N SER A 10 -21.97 37.89 32.91
CA SER A 10 -21.12 36.83 33.45
C SER A 10 -20.03 36.48 32.44
N ASP A 11 -18.87 37.13 32.59
CA ASP A 11 -17.65 36.73 31.91
C ASP A 11 -17.24 35.30 32.34
N SER A 12 -17.39 34.34 31.46
CA SER A 12 -16.89 32.99 31.65
C SER A 12 -15.39 32.92 31.38
N HIS A 13 -14.61 32.82 32.45
CA HIS A 13 -13.19 32.46 32.38
C HIS A 13 -13.03 30.96 32.03
N ALA A 14 -12.82 30.63 30.77
CA ALA A 14 -12.34 29.33 30.38
C ALA A 14 -10.81 29.27 30.42
N ILE A 15 -10.28 28.47 31.32
CA ILE A 15 -8.83 28.18 31.46
C ILE A 15 -8.56 26.88 30.73
N ASP A 16 -7.62 26.91 29.76
CA ASP A 16 -7.10 25.68 29.14
C ASP A 16 -6.16 24.96 30.10
N ALA A 17 -6.54 23.77 30.53
CA ALA A 17 -5.86 22.95 31.53
C ALA A 17 -4.45 22.47 31.16
N ARG A 18 -3.93 22.81 30.00
CA ARG A 18 -2.61 22.35 29.52
C ARG A 18 -1.52 23.42 29.43
N SER A 19 -1.86 24.68 29.47
CA SER A 19 -0.86 25.78 29.31
C SER A 19 -0.81 26.81 30.41
N GLY A 20 -1.77 26.87 31.32
CA GLY A 20 -1.82 27.83 32.43
C GLY A 20 -1.94 29.29 32.01
N LEU A 21 -2.25 29.63 30.77
CA LEU A 21 -2.33 30.99 30.24
C LEU A 21 -3.76 31.36 29.88
N THR A 22 -4.15 32.60 30.18
CA THR A 22 -5.45 33.14 29.80
C THR A 22 -5.47 33.56 28.33
N ARG A 23 -6.67 33.57 27.69
CA ARG A 23 -6.88 33.96 26.29
C ARG A 23 -6.26 35.33 25.93
N ARG A 24 -6.20 36.25 26.87
CA ARG A 24 -5.59 37.58 26.70
C ARG A 24 -4.07 37.53 26.64
N GLN A 25 -3.44 36.61 27.38
CA GLN A 25 -1.98 36.40 27.37
C GLN A 25 -1.52 35.68 26.11
N TRP A 26 -2.40 34.87 25.48
CA TRP A 26 -2.15 34.22 24.19
C TRP A 26 -2.15 35.25 23.04
N LEU A 27 -3.11 36.18 23.03
CA LEU A 27 -3.23 37.24 22.03
C LEU A 27 -2.09 38.27 22.08
N THR A 28 -1.55 38.58 23.27
CA THR A 28 -0.41 39.50 23.41
C THR A 28 0.93 38.90 22.99
N ARG A 29 1.09 37.59 23.02
CA ARG A 29 2.29 36.92 22.46
C ARG A 29 2.23 36.77 20.94
N ALA A 30 1.06 36.66 20.34
CA ALA A 30 0.88 36.63 18.89
C ALA A 30 1.12 38.02 18.21
N ALA A 31 0.95 39.14 18.94
CA ALA A 31 1.14 40.48 18.40
C ALA A 31 2.61 41.00 18.45
N GLY A 32 3.51 40.29 19.12
CA GLY A 32 4.93 40.67 19.23
C GLY A 32 5.85 40.17 18.11
N ALA A 33 5.34 39.41 17.15
CA ALA A 33 6.13 38.78 16.09
C ALA A 33 5.99 39.42 14.68
N ALA A 34 5.36 40.60 14.59
CA ALA A 34 5.09 41.26 13.31
C ALA A 34 5.83 42.59 13.14
N ALA A 35 7.16 42.61 13.24
CA ALA A 35 7.98 43.73 12.78
C ALA A 35 9.31 43.23 12.24
N GLY A 36 9.36 42.94 10.94
CA GLY A 36 10.58 42.51 10.24
C GLY A 36 10.25 41.97 8.87
N VAL A 37 9.71 42.80 7.94
CA VAL A 37 9.44 42.38 6.57
C VAL A 37 10.71 42.49 5.75
N GLY A 38 11.38 41.36 5.52
CA GLY A 38 12.30 41.17 4.42
C GLY A 38 11.68 40.18 3.46
N LEU A 39 11.41 40.58 2.23
CA LEU A 39 10.91 39.73 1.15
C LEU A 39 11.95 38.64 0.84
N ALA A 40 11.64 37.38 1.15
CA ALA A 40 12.32 36.20 0.64
C ALA A 40 11.29 35.26 0.00
N PRO A 41 11.63 34.52 -1.07
CA PRO A 41 10.65 33.82 -1.92
C PRO A 41 10.00 32.65 -1.18
N LEU A 42 8.69 32.52 -1.39
CA LEU A 42 7.85 31.41 -0.96
C LEU A 42 8.35 30.09 -1.56
N GLY A 43 9.02 29.29 -0.76
CA GLY A 43 9.51 27.96 -1.12
C GLY A 43 10.03 27.23 0.12
N GLY A 44 9.15 26.94 1.06
CA GLY A 44 9.53 26.18 2.26
C GLY A 44 8.33 25.48 2.87
N LEU A 45 8.00 24.29 2.35
CA LEU A 45 7.12 23.34 3.04
C LEU A 45 7.78 22.97 4.37
N ALA A 46 7.09 23.23 5.46
CA ALA A 46 7.51 22.88 6.82
C ALA A 46 7.71 21.35 6.90
N ARG A 47 8.96 20.92 6.88
CA ARG A 47 9.35 19.56 7.24
C ARG A 47 9.03 19.37 8.73
N GLY A 48 8.34 18.26 9.07
CA GLY A 48 8.19 17.79 10.44
C GLY A 48 9.55 17.63 11.14
N PRO A 49 9.60 17.35 12.46
CA PRO A 49 10.83 17.36 13.23
C PRO A 49 11.86 16.41 12.61
N ALA A 50 12.79 16.96 11.84
CA ALA A 50 13.97 16.26 11.41
C ALA A 50 14.79 16.01 12.68
N PHE A 51 14.93 14.76 13.08
CA PHE A 51 16.06 14.38 13.93
C PHE A 51 17.32 14.98 13.29
N ALA A 52 18.18 15.60 14.08
CA ALA A 52 19.43 16.17 13.62
C ALA A 52 20.32 15.02 13.10
N GLN A 53 20.08 14.60 11.88
CA GLN A 53 20.90 13.67 11.12
C GLN A 53 22.03 14.50 10.53
N GLY A 54 23.27 14.04 10.70
CA GLY A 54 24.43 14.65 10.02
C GLY A 54 24.16 14.74 8.51
N ALA A 55 24.96 15.55 7.80
CA ALA A 55 24.84 15.63 6.34
C ALA A 55 24.96 14.23 5.71
N PRO A 56 24.14 13.91 4.68
CA PRO A 56 24.22 12.61 4.00
C PRO A 56 25.61 12.32 3.49
N LYS A 57 26.11 11.12 3.78
CA LYS A 57 27.41 10.64 3.32
C LYS A 57 27.23 9.79 2.08
N ARG A 58 28.13 9.95 1.12
CA ARG A 58 28.22 9.06 -0.04
C ARG A 58 29.14 7.90 0.25
N GLY A 59 28.82 6.76 -0.34
CA GLY A 59 29.66 5.57 -0.30
C GLY A 59 29.10 4.42 0.50
N GLY A 60 29.74 3.28 0.40
CA GLY A 60 29.42 2.08 1.14
C GLY A 60 28.39 1.17 0.47
N THR A 61 28.18 0.03 1.11
CA THR A 61 27.26 -1.03 0.64
C THR A 61 26.11 -1.23 1.62
N LEU A 62 24.89 -1.13 1.13
CA LEU A 62 23.68 -1.46 1.90
C LEU A 62 23.32 -2.93 1.65
N LYS A 63 23.35 -3.76 2.69
CA LYS A 63 22.92 -5.16 2.65
C LYS A 63 21.49 -5.26 3.16
N VAL A 64 20.57 -5.55 2.26
CA VAL A 64 19.12 -5.59 2.48
C VAL A 64 18.65 -7.04 2.53
N ALA A 65 17.85 -7.43 3.52
CA ALA A 65 17.22 -8.75 3.54
C ALA A 65 15.69 -8.62 3.44
N THR A 66 15.12 -9.08 2.32
CA THR A 66 13.70 -9.11 2.02
C THR A 66 13.06 -10.45 2.38
N VAL A 67 11.73 -10.54 2.34
CA VAL A 67 10.99 -11.77 2.70
C VAL A 67 11.11 -12.82 1.62
N ASP A 68 10.91 -12.44 0.36
CA ASP A 68 10.83 -13.35 -0.78
C ASP A 68 11.91 -13.07 -1.83
N LYS A 69 12.27 -14.11 -2.58
CA LYS A 69 13.21 -14.01 -3.71
C LYS A 69 12.51 -13.41 -4.92
N PRO A 70 13.18 -12.53 -5.69
CA PRO A 70 12.67 -12.09 -6.97
C PRO A 70 12.56 -13.28 -7.94
N VAL A 71 11.56 -13.24 -8.81
CA VAL A 71 11.34 -14.29 -9.82
C VAL A 71 11.56 -13.79 -11.25
N ASN A 72 11.41 -12.49 -11.48
CA ASN A 72 11.80 -11.81 -12.72
C ASN A 72 11.92 -10.30 -12.48
N MET A 73 12.58 -9.59 -13.38
CA MET A 73 12.83 -8.15 -13.29
C MET A 73 12.09 -7.32 -14.33
N ASP A 74 11.24 -7.93 -15.17
CA ASP A 74 10.42 -7.21 -16.16
C ASP A 74 9.22 -6.54 -15.46
N PRO A 75 9.12 -5.20 -15.45
CA PRO A 75 8.05 -4.51 -14.74
C PRO A 75 6.65 -4.79 -15.29
N GLY A 76 6.53 -5.22 -16.55
CA GLY A 76 5.24 -5.63 -17.13
C GLY A 76 4.65 -6.89 -16.47
N TYR A 77 5.47 -7.69 -15.78
CA TYR A 77 5.08 -8.89 -15.02
C TYR A 77 5.04 -8.67 -13.51
N ALA A 78 4.99 -7.45 -13.04
CA ALA A 78 5.07 -7.04 -11.64
C ALA A 78 3.95 -7.57 -10.73
N GLN A 79 3.68 -8.87 -10.73
CA GLN A 79 2.70 -9.50 -9.85
C GLN A 79 3.28 -9.90 -8.49
N LEU A 80 4.59 -10.02 -8.39
CA LEU A 80 5.23 -10.49 -7.18
C LEU A 80 6.00 -9.35 -6.53
N TYR A 81 5.59 -9.06 -5.32
CA TYR A 81 6.14 -8.01 -4.48
C TYR A 81 7.67 -8.11 -4.33
N SER A 82 8.21 -9.32 -4.27
CA SER A 82 9.64 -9.58 -4.17
C SER A 82 10.45 -9.03 -5.34
N SER A 83 9.96 -9.19 -6.58
CA SER A 83 10.61 -8.63 -7.77
C SER A 83 10.54 -7.12 -7.78
N LEU A 84 9.35 -6.58 -7.47
CA LEU A 84 9.07 -5.15 -7.40
C LEU A 84 10.03 -4.43 -6.45
N GLN A 85 10.31 -4.99 -5.26
CA GLN A 85 11.23 -4.41 -4.28
C GLN A 85 12.66 -4.19 -4.81
N VAL A 86 13.11 -5.02 -5.73
CA VAL A 86 14.45 -4.91 -6.34
C VAL A 86 14.41 -3.95 -7.53
N TYR A 87 13.55 -4.22 -8.54
CA TYR A 87 13.60 -3.49 -9.79
C TYR A 87 13.12 -2.03 -9.67
N GLN A 88 12.38 -1.65 -8.64
CA GLN A 88 12.02 -0.25 -8.36
C GLN A 88 13.23 0.65 -8.08
N ASN A 89 14.39 0.07 -7.77
CA ASN A 89 15.65 0.81 -7.67
C ASN A 89 16.38 0.89 -9.02
N VAL A 90 15.97 0.10 -10.01
CA VAL A 90 16.54 0.04 -11.36
C VAL A 90 15.74 0.89 -12.35
N TYR A 91 14.44 0.91 -12.23
CA TYR A 91 13.55 1.68 -13.10
C TYR A 91 13.03 2.94 -12.42
N SER A 92 12.45 3.85 -13.22
CA SER A 92 11.71 5.01 -12.73
C SER A 92 10.32 5.05 -13.37
N LYS A 93 9.38 5.70 -12.68
CA LYS A 93 7.98 5.87 -13.06
C LYS A 93 7.71 7.30 -13.51
N LEU A 94 6.61 7.54 -14.22
CA LEU A 94 6.16 8.89 -14.56
C LEU A 94 5.84 9.70 -13.30
N VAL A 95 5.04 9.12 -12.43
CA VAL A 95 4.59 9.71 -11.16
C VAL A 95 5.12 8.86 -10.03
N SER A 96 5.52 9.46 -8.93
CA SER A 96 5.91 8.80 -7.70
C SER A 96 4.98 9.20 -6.56
N VAL A 97 5.15 8.61 -5.39
CA VAL A 97 4.50 9.04 -4.15
C VAL A 97 5.56 9.30 -3.09
N ASP A 98 5.28 10.28 -2.22
CA ASP A 98 6.06 10.49 -1.01
C ASP A 98 5.60 9.57 0.14
N GLU A 99 6.25 9.68 1.29
CA GLU A 99 5.93 8.90 2.48
C GLU A 99 4.54 9.20 3.07
N THR A 100 3.88 10.27 2.63
CA THR A 100 2.52 10.64 3.05
C THR A 100 1.44 10.14 2.09
N GLY A 101 1.84 9.62 0.91
CA GLY A 101 0.93 9.19 -0.15
C GLY A 101 0.53 10.29 -1.13
N GLN A 102 1.21 11.45 -1.10
CA GLN A 102 0.99 12.50 -2.08
C GLN A 102 1.73 12.18 -3.39
N PHE A 103 1.10 12.48 -4.52
CA PHE A 103 1.75 12.32 -5.81
C PHE A 103 2.83 13.38 -6.00
N VAL A 104 4.02 12.92 -6.34
CA VAL A 104 5.22 13.75 -6.55
C VAL A 104 5.85 13.44 -7.91
N PRO A 105 6.65 14.38 -8.47
CA PRO A 105 7.36 14.15 -9.71
C PRO A 105 8.24 12.89 -9.70
N GLY A 106 8.10 12.09 -10.78
CA GLY A 106 9.02 11.04 -11.17
C GLY A 106 9.77 11.45 -12.43
N LEU A 107 9.62 10.68 -13.52
CA LEU A 107 10.07 11.09 -14.87
C LEU A 107 9.20 12.19 -15.45
N ALA A 108 7.94 12.31 -15.06
CA ALA A 108 7.15 13.50 -15.33
C ALA A 108 7.45 14.55 -14.25
N LYS A 109 8.02 15.69 -14.67
CA LYS A 109 8.28 16.85 -13.80
C LYS A 109 7.02 17.62 -13.45
N SER A 110 5.99 17.50 -14.29
CA SER A 110 4.65 18.08 -14.09
C SER A 110 3.61 17.33 -14.93
N TRP A 111 2.35 17.50 -14.56
CA TRP A 111 1.21 16.99 -15.32
C TRP A 111 0.00 17.91 -15.19
N LYS A 112 -0.86 17.84 -16.21
CA LYS A 112 -2.11 18.61 -16.26
C LYS A 112 -3.22 17.73 -16.82
N GLN A 113 -4.35 17.73 -16.16
CA GLN A 113 -5.59 17.21 -16.73
C GLN A 113 -6.21 18.29 -17.62
N GLU A 114 -6.24 18.07 -18.94
CA GLU A 114 -6.80 19.03 -19.90
C GLU A 114 -8.33 18.97 -19.93
N ASN A 115 -8.87 17.76 -19.76
CA ASN A 115 -10.29 17.47 -19.59
C ASN A 115 -10.46 16.11 -18.91
N ASP A 116 -11.69 15.62 -18.72
CA ASP A 116 -11.99 14.38 -18.00
C ASP A 116 -11.34 13.13 -18.59
N ARG A 117 -10.88 13.17 -19.85
CA ARG A 117 -10.30 12.04 -20.58
C ARG A 117 -8.91 12.31 -21.15
N THR A 118 -8.33 13.47 -20.89
CA THR A 118 -7.04 13.83 -21.48
C THR A 118 -6.10 14.37 -20.42
N TRP A 119 -4.91 13.77 -20.35
CA TRP A 119 -3.84 14.18 -19.47
C TRP A 119 -2.57 14.46 -20.27
N LEU A 120 -1.88 15.53 -19.92
CA LEU A 120 -0.60 15.93 -20.48
C LEU A 120 0.48 15.83 -19.40
N PHE A 121 1.61 15.20 -19.74
CA PHE A 121 2.75 15.02 -18.83
C PHE A 121 4.00 15.63 -19.47
N ASP A 122 4.68 16.53 -18.75
CA ASP A 122 5.97 17.09 -19.14
C ASP A 122 7.08 16.26 -18.50
N LEU A 123 7.95 15.69 -19.31
CA LEU A 123 9.03 14.83 -18.86
C LEU A 123 10.27 15.64 -18.46
N VAL A 124 11.12 15.06 -17.59
CA VAL A 124 12.49 15.54 -17.40
C VAL A 124 13.29 15.33 -18.70
N ASP A 125 14.26 16.20 -18.96
CA ASP A 125 15.09 16.19 -20.18
C ASP A 125 16.52 15.66 -19.93
N ASN A 126 16.82 15.30 -18.69
CA ASN A 126 18.14 14.85 -18.25
C ASN A 126 18.18 13.38 -17.79
N ALA A 127 17.11 12.60 -17.98
CA ALA A 127 17.12 11.20 -17.64
C ALA A 127 17.81 10.36 -18.73
N VAL A 128 18.67 9.42 -18.28
CA VAL A 128 19.44 8.53 -19.15
C VAL A 128 19.28 7.11 -18.65
N PHE A 129 18.97 6.18 -19.55
CA PHE A 129 18.93 4.76 -19.25
C PHE A 129 20.32 4.20 -18.91
N HIS A 130 20.37 3.09 -18.20
CA HIS A 130 21.63 2.44 -17.79
C HIS A 130 22.47 1.95 -18.98
N ASN A 131 21.88 1.82 -20.18
CA ASN A 131 22.62 1.54 -21.42
C ASN A 131 23.17 2.80 -22.11
N GLY A 132 22.93 3.99 -21.54
CA GLY A 132 23.41 5.27 -22.06
C GLY A 132 22.47 6.00 -23.00
N GLU A 133 21.34 5.40 -23.38
CA GLU A 133 20.32 6.04 -24.23
C GLU A 133 19.55 7.12 -23.42
N PRO A 134 19.30 8.31 -24.00
CA PRO A 134 18.48 9.33 -23.35
C PRO A 134 17.02 8.89 -23.31
N LEU A 135 16.32 9.21 -22.20
CA LEU A 135 14.89 9.02 -22.11
C LEU A 135 14.17 10.10 -22.92
N THR A 136 13.17 9.69 -23.70
CA THR A 136 12.30 10.58 -24.45
C THR A 136 10.83 10.17 -24.31
N SER A 137 9.92 10.97 -24.84
CA SER A 137 8.49 10.63 -24.93
C SER A 137 8.22 9.31 -25.68
N LYS A 138 9.10 8.91 -26.60
CA LYS A 138 8.97 7.64 -27.34
C LYS A 138 9.06 6.43 -26.42
N ASP A 139 9.90 6.48 -25.38
CA ASP A 139 10.05 5.38 -24.42
C ASP A 139 8.78 5.20 -23.58
N VAL A 140 8.13 6.30 -23.23
CA VAL A 140 6.82 6.25 -22.55
C VAL A 140 5.75 5.68 -23.46
N VAL A 141 5.67 6.14 -24.70
CA VAL A 141 4.74 5.61 -25.71
C VAL A 141 4.98 4.11 -25.92
N TYR A 142 6.23 3.69 -26.11
CA TYR A 142 6.58 2.28 -26.23
C TYR A 142 6.16 1.46 -25.02
N THR A 143 6.43 1.95 -23.81
CA THR A 143 6.06 1.28 -22.54
C THR A 143 4.56 0.97 -22.51
N PHE A 144 3.71 1.97 -22.83
CA PHE A 144 2.26 1.78 -22.78
C PHE A 144 1.74 1.01 -23.98
N THR A 145 2.31 1.16 -25.17
CA THR A 145 1.97 0.34 -26.35
C THR A 145 2.22 -1.15 -26.03
N ARG A 146 3.40 -1.45 -25.46
CA ARG A 146 3.75 -2.79 -25.02
C ARG A 146 2.79 -3.32 -23.94
N LEU A 147 2.49 -2.48 -22.93
CA LEU A 147 1.63 -2.85 -21.80
C LEU A 147 0.19 -3.13 -22.24
N LEU A 148 -0.35 -2.30 -23.14
CA LEU A 148 -1.74 -2.36 -23.55
C LEU A 148 -2.00 -3.43 -24.63
N ASP A 149 -0.99 -3.86 -25.36
CA ASP A 149 -1.14 -4.92 -26.38
C ASP A 149 -1.47 -6.28 -25.70
N PRO A 150 -2.67 -6.84 -25.95
CA PRO A 150 -3.09 -8.11 -25.36
C PRO A 150 -2.21 -9.30 -25.75
N LYS A 151 -1.47 -9.22 -26.88
CA LYS A 151 -0.56 -10.27 -27.32
C LYS A 151 0.61 -10.47 -26.36
N ASN A 152 1.04 -9.42 -25.68
CA ASN A 152 2.14 -9.49 -24.71
C ASN A 152 1.74 -10.16 -23.38
N LYS A 153 0.45 -10.36 -23.13
CA LYS A 153 -0.09 -11.04 -21.94
C LYS A 153 0.47 -10.48 -20.62
N LEU A 154 0.73 -9.17 -20.58
CA LEU A 154 1.26 -8.50 -19.40
C LEU A 154 0.15 -8.31 -18.35
N PRO A 155 0.30 -8.87 -17.14
CA PRO A 155 -0.75 -8.84 -16.14
C PRO A 155 -1.15 -7.43 -15.69
N MET A 156 -0.20 -6.49 -15.69
CA MET A 156 -0.44 -5.11 -15.28
C MET A 156 -1.39 -4.34 -16.21
N ARG A 157 -1.64 -4.86 -17.42
CA ARG A 157 -2.59 -4.30 -18.40
C ARG A 157 -3.97 -4.02 -17.80
N ILE A 158 -4.45 -4.86 -16.88
CA ILE A 158 -5.79 -4.73 -16.30
C ILE A 158 -6.02 -3.40 -15.58
N PHE A 159 -4.96 -2.82 -15.02
CA PHE A 159 -5.05 -1.54 -14.30
C PHE A 159 -5.17 -0.35 -15.25
N PHE A 160 -4.82 -0.51 -16.52
CA PHE A 160 -4.79 0.53 -17.53
C PHE A 160 -5.83 0.35 -18.64
N THR A 161 -6.83 -0.49 -18.43
CA THR A 161 -7.90 -0.71 -19.42
C THR A 161 -8.63 0.57 -19.88
N PRO A 162 -8.76 1.65 -19.08
CA PRO A 162 -9.33 2.91 -19.56
C PRO A 162 -8.38 3.75 -20.41
N VAL A 163 -7.08 3.42 -20.48
CA VAL A 163 -6.14 4.14 -21.36
C VAL A 163 -6.33 3.67 -22.79
N GLU A 164 -6.83 4.55 -23.64
CA GLU A 164 -7.11 4.30 -25.05
C GLU A 164 -5.86 4.52 -25.92
N GLY A 165 -5.05 5.52 -25.57
CA GLY A 165 -3.82 5.82 -26.27
C GLY A 165 -2.85 6.67 -25.47
N VAL A 166 -1.58 6.55 -25.85
CA VAL A 166 -0.48 7.39 -25.35
C VAL A 166 0.31 7.86 -26.56
N GLU A 167 0.46 9.17 -26.72
CA GLU A 167 1.14 9.78 -27.86
C GLU A 167 2.22 10.77 -27.44
N ALA A 168 3.29 10.85 -28.24
CA ALA A 168 4.33 11.84 -28.10
C ALA A 168 3.87 13.17 -28.72
N VAL A 169 3.70 14.22 -27.91
CA VAL A 169 3.37 15.58 -28.38
C VAL A 169 4.63 16.36 -28.70
N GLY A 170 5.74 16.00 -28.05
CA GLY A 170 7.07 16.55 -28.25
C GLY A 170 8.13 15.61 -27.70
N PRO A 171 9.42 15.95 -27.79
CA PRO A 171 10.49 15.06 -27.35
C PRO A 171 10.41 14.71 -25.85
N TYR A 172 9.85 15.61 -25.04
CA TYR A 172 9.70 15.46 -23.58
C TYR A 172 8.28 15.75 -23.11
N GLN A 173 7.27 15.44 -23.95
CA GLN A 173 5.88 15.63 -23.58
C GLN A 173 5.03 14.49 -24.14
N VAL A 174 4.18 13.90 -23.29
CA VAL A 174 3.28 12.80 -23.66
C VAL A 174 1.84 13.14 -23.28
N ARG A 175 0.91 12.74 -24.14
CA ARG A 175 -0.53 12.86 -23.91
C ARG A 175 -1.12 11.47 -23.70
N PHE A 176 -1.92 11.33 -22.64
CA PHE A 176 -2.75 10.16 -22.39
C PHE A 176 -4.19 10.48 -22.76
N THR A 177 -4.79 9.64 -23.57
CA THR A 177 -6.22 9.68 -23.91
C THR A 177 -6.92 8.51 -23.27
N LEU A 178 -8.05 8.77 -22.62
CA LEU A 178 -8.85 7.80 -21.88
C LEU A 178 -10.19 7.56 -22.57
N SER A 179 -10.66 6.33 -22.60
CA SER A 179 -11.99 5.96 -23.11
C SER A 179 -13.13 6.47 -22.21
N LYS A 180 -12.86 6.61 -20.91
CA LYS A 180 -13.75 7.14 -19.87
C LYS A 180 -12.94 8.00 -18.91
N PRO A 181 -13.57 8.93 -18.14
CA PRO A 181 -12.91 9.55 -16.99
C PRO A 181 -12.28 8.46 -16.10
N PHE A 182 -11.09 8.68 -15.57
CA PHE A 182 -10.41 7.66 -14.78
C PHE A 182 -9.70 8.30 -13.58
N GLY A 183 -10.41 8.34 -12.43
CA GLY A 183 -9.92 8.98 -11.22
C GLY A 183 -8.62 8.39 -10.66
N PRO A 184 -8.37 7.06 -10.73
CA PRO A 184 -7.14 6.43 -10.22
C PRO A 184 -5.90 6.61 -11.11
N LEU A 185 -5.93 7.31 -12.25
CA LEU A 185 -4.82 7.32 -13.21
C LEU A 185 -3.45 7.60 -12.57
N LEU A 186 -3.34 8.67 -11.77
CA LEU A 186 -2.07 9.02 -11.12
C LEU A 186 -1.61 7.94 -10.13
N ALA A 187 -2.55 7.32 -9.42
CA ALA A 187 -2.25 6.21 -8.53
C ALA A 187 -1.71 5.01 -9.32
N MET A 188 -2.33 4.65 -10.43
CA MET A 188 -1.85 3.57 -11.29
C MET A 188 -0.47 3.88 -11.87
N LEU A 189 -0.25 5.12 -12.34
CA LEU A 189 1.05 5.58 -12.84
C LEU A 189 2.14 5.61 -11.77
N SER A 190 1.77 5.68 -10.49
CA SER A 190 2.73 5.63 -9.38
C SER A 190 3.05 4.22 -8.90
N GLN A 191 2.36 3.18 -9.39
CA GLN A 191 2.48 1.81 -8.88
C GLN A 191 3.09 0.81 -9.86
N ALA A 192 2.76 0.92 -11.13
CA ALA A 192 2.89 -0.21 -12.04
C ALA A 192 3.35 0.17 -13.45
N THR A 193 4.09 1.25 -13.59
CA THR A 193 4.49 1.78 -14.89
C THR A 193 5.91 2.30 -14.87
N GLU A 194 6.82 1.42 -14.55
CA GLU A 194 8.22 1.68 -14.78
C GLU A 194 8.47 1.81 -16.28
N VAL A 195 9.09 2.93 -16.69
CA VAL A 195 9.35 3.20 -18.10
C VAL A 195 10.51 2.35 -18.57
N VAL A 196 10.30 1.63 -19.67
CA VAL A 196 11.28 0.73 -20.30
C VAL A 196 11.78 1.32 -21.62
N ASN A 197 12.98 0.90 -22.03
CA ASN A 197 13.60 1.29 -23.29
C ASN A 197 13.47 0.14 -24.30
N GLU A 198 12.94 0.44 -25.50
CA GLU A 198 12.71 -0.56 -26.56
C GLU A 198 13.98 -1.31 -26.95
N LYS A 199 15.07 -0.57 -27.17
CA LYS A 199 16.37 -1.16 -27.53
C LYS A 199 16.88 -2.09 -26.44
N ALA A 200 16.78 -1.68 -25.19
CA ALA A 200 17.22 -2.50 -24.06
C ALA A 200 16.44 -3.82 -23.97
N LEU A 201 15.12 -3.79 -24.24
CA LEU A 201 14.28 -4.99 -24.21
C LEU A 201 14.57 -5.93 -25.38
N ASN A 202 15.03 -5.39 -26.52
CA ASN A 202 15.40 -6.19 -27.68
C ASN A 202 16.81 -6.78 -27.55
N ASP A 203 17.73 -6.07 -26.87
CA ASP A 203 19.11 -6.47 -26.69
C ASP A 203 19.29 -7.55 -25.61
N LYS A 204 18.45 -7.53 -24.57
CA LYS A 204 18.54 -8.45 -23.42
C LYS A 204 17.17 -8.81 -22.88
N ASP A 205 17.00 -10.04 -22.37
CA ASP A 205 15.79 -10.45 -21.66
C ASP A 205 15.59 -9.59 -20.38
N PRO A 206 14.56 -8.73 -20.32
CA PRO A 206 14.33 -7.85 -19.19
C PRO A 206 13.99 -8.60 -17.90
N LYS A 207 13.57 -9.87 -17.99
CA LYS A 207 13.30 -10.71 -16.84
C LYS A 207 14.56 -11.02 -16.04
N LEU A 208 15.71 -11.03 -16.70
CA LEU A 208 17.02 -11.37 -16.12
C LEU A 208 17.96 -10.16 -16.04
N PHE A 209 17.86 -9.24 -17.00
CA PHE A 209 18.77 -8.11 -17.17
C PHE A 209 17.99 -6.78 -17.26
N PRO A 210 17.53 -6.25 -16.13
CA PRO A 210 16.75 -5.02 -16.12
C PRO A 210 17.62 -3.81 -16.47
N ILE A 211 17.16 -2.96 -17.38
CA ILE A 211 17.78 -1.71 -17.80
C ILE A 211 16.73 -0.60 -17.68
N GLY A 212 16.92 0.31 -16.74
CA GLY A 212 16.02 1.42 -16.47
C GLY A 212 16.73 2.75 -16.35
N THR A 213 16.03 3.74 -15.79
CA THR A 213 16.53 5.10 -15.51
C THR A 213 16.65 5.36 -14.02
N GLY A 214 16.55 4.31 -13.19
CA GLY A 214 16.56 4.41 -11.74
C GLY A 214 17.90 4.77 -11.13
N PRO A 215 17.95 4.97 -9.81
CA PRO A 215 19.15 5.39 -9.09
C PRO A 215 20.27 4.35 -9.08
N TYR A 216 19.94 3.09 -9.29
CA TYR A 216 20.90 2.00 -9.30
C TYR A 216 20.76 1.16 -10.56
N LYS A 217 21.87 0.73 -11.13
CA LYS A 217 21.92 -0.19 -12.26
C LYS A 217 22.17 -1.62 -11.79
N PHE A 218 21.60 -2.57 -12.50
CA PHE A 218 21.75 -4.00 -12.24
C PHE A 218 23.18 -4.46 -12.55
N VAL A 219 23.75 -5.26 -11.65
CA VAL A 219 25.07 -5.88 -11.82
C VAL A 219 24.93 -7.38 -12.05
N GLU A 220 24.31 -8.08 -11.10
CA GLU A 220 24.19 -9.53 -11.15
C GLU A 220 22.97 -10.03 -10.36
N TRP A 221 22.53 -11.21 -10.73
CA TRP A 221 21.58 -12.00 -9.97
C TRP A 221 22.14 -13.41 -9.80
N VAL A 222 22.66 -13.69 -8.61
CA VAL A 222 23.07 -15.03 -8.22
C VAL A 222 21.86 -15.77 -7.70
N LYS A 223 21.40 -16.76 -8.47
CA LYS A 223 20.20 -17.52 -8.16
C LYS A 223 20.28 -18.10 -6.74
N ASP A 224 19.18 -17.97 -6.01
CA ASP A 224 19.02 -18.45 -4.63
C ASP A 224 19.91 -17.78 -3.57
N ASP A 225 20.74 -16.82 -3.93
CA ASP A 225 21.61 -16.09 -3.00
C ASP A 225 21.25 -14.59 -2.96
N HIS A 226 21.58 -13.82 -3.99
CA HIS A 226 21.40 -12.36 -3.94
C HIS A 226 21.24 -11.70 -5.31
N VAL A 227 20.80 -10.43 -5.27
CA VAL A 227 20.83 -9.49 -6.39
C VAL A 227 21.69 -8.30 -6.00
N THR A 228 22.63 -7.93 -6.87
CA THR A 228 23.52 -6.79 -6.69
C THR A 228 23.16 -5.65 -7.63
N LEU A 229 22.99 -4.47 -7.06
CA LEU A 229 22.82 -3.20 -7.77
C LEU A 229 23.96 -2.26 -7.43
N GLU A 230 24.42 -1.46 -8.38
CA GLU A 230 25.43 -0.41 -8.17
C GLU A 230 24.89 0.97 -8.53
N ARG A 231 25.48 2.01 -7.94
CA ARG A 231 25.08 3.41 -8.17
C ARG A 231 25.14 3.78 -9.66
N TRP A 232 24.10 4.50 -10.10
CA TRP A 232 24.07 5.13 -11.41
C TRP A 232 24.42 6.61 -11.29
N ASP A 233 25.65 6.99 -11.67
CA ASP A 233 26.14 8.37 -11.54
C ASP A 233 25.43 9.37 -12.46
N LYS A 234 24.75 8.88 -13.52
CA LYS A 234 23.91 9.69 -14.42
C LYS A 234 22.44 9.72 -14.01
N TYR A 235 22.13 9.42 -12.74
CA TYR A 235 20.76 9.50 -12.26
C TYR A 235 20.23 10.93 -12.34
N PHE A 236 19.02 11.11 -12.88
CA PHE A 236 18.46 12.43 -13.20
C PHE A 236 18.18 13.32 -11.99
N ARG A 237 18.15 12.77 -10.77
CA ARG A 237 18.04 13.57 -9.54
C ARG A 237 19.43 13.90 -9.00
N PRO A 238 19.85 15.19 -9.05
CA PRO A 238 21.20 15.59 -8.66
C PRO A 238 21.53 15.19 -7.22
N GLY A 239 22.78 14.74 -7.00
CA GLY A 239 23.28 14.42 -5.67
C GLY A 239 22.88 13.05 -5.15
N ARG A 240 22.09 12.27 -5.88
CA ARG A 240 21.59 10.92 -5.52
C ARG A 240 22.04 9.89 -6.55
N PRO A 241 22.02 8.59 -6.17
CA PRO A 241 21.84 8.05 -4.81
C PRO A 241 23.10 8.20 -3.95
N TYR A 242 22.98 7.94 -2.64
CA TYR A 242 24.13 8.08 -1.72
C TYR A 242 24.97 6.81 -1.60
N MET A 243 24.33 5.61 -1.61
CA MET A 243 25.05 4.33 -1.50
C MET A 243 25.78 3.99 -2.81
N ASP A 244 26.96 3.37 -2.72
CA ASP A 244 27.66 2.85 -3.91
C ASP A 244 27.01 1.59 -4.44
N LYS A 245 26.51 0.75 -3.52
CA LYS A 245 26.00 -0.59 -3.83
C LYS A 245 24.84 -0.97 -2.92
N ILE A 246 23.88 -1.71 -3.46
CA ILE A 246 22.86 -2.41 -2.70
C ILE A 246 22.94 -3.89 -3.04
N ILE A 247 22.87 -4.76 -2.01
CA ILE A 247 22.81 -6.20 -2.19
C ILE A 247 21.53 -6.68 -1.51
N PHE A 248 20.62 -7.26 -2.29
CA PHE A 248 19.37 -7.83 -1.82
C PHE A 248 19.53 -9.32 -1.57
N TYR A 249 19.34 -9.74 -0.35
CA TYR A 249 19.23 -11.13 0.09
C TYR A 249 17.78 -11.46 0.41
N ALA A 250 17.38 -12.72 0.30
CA ALA A 250 16.03 -13.15 0.65
C ALA A 250 16.04 -14.45 1.49
N PRO A 251 16.56 -14.42 2.72
CA PRO A 251 16.42 -15.55 3.63
C PRO A 251 14.95 -15.70 4.05
N ALA A 252 14.40 -16.90 3.85
CA ALA A 252 12.96 -17.15 4.03
C ALA A 252 12.48 -16.97 5.48
N ASP A 253 13.35 -17.23 6.47
CA ASP A 253 12.99 -17.24 7.88
C ASP A 253 13.24 -15.88 8.56
N ASP A 254 12.24 -15.36 9.29
CA ASP A 254 12.31 -14.10 10.03
C ASP A 254 13.41 -14.10 11.11
N THR A 255 13.67 -15.25 11.74
CA THR A 255 14.70 -15.39 12.77
C THR A 255 16.09 -15.29 12.16
N VAL A 256 16.29 -15.87 10.97
CA VAL A 256 17.53 -15.75 10.19
C VAL A 256 17.77 -14.30 9.80
N ARG A 257 16.72 -13.57 9.35
CA ARG A 257 16.83 -12.13 9.04
C ARG A 257 17.23 -11.33 10.28
N LEU A 258 16.52 -11.52 11.40
CA LEU A 258 16.80 -10.79 12.63
C LEU A 258 18.22 -11.07 13.16
N THR A 259 18.63 -12.35 13.21
CA THR A 259 19.98 -12.73 13.63
C THR A 259 21.03 -12.12 12.70
N GLY A 260 20.79 -12.15 11.39
CA GLY A 260 21.69 -11.53 10.41
C GLY A 260 21.81 -10.01 10.59
N LEU A 261 20.73 -9.32 10.96
CA LEU A 261 20.77 -7.91 11.32
C LEU A 261 21.60 -7.68 12.61
N GLN A 262 21.34 -8.46 13.66
CA GLN A 262 22.02 -8.33 14.95
C GLN A 262 23.53 -8.57 14.83
N THR A 263 23.95 -9.56 14.05
CA THR A 263 25.36 -9.90 13.81
C THR A 263 26.06 -9.01 12.77
N GLY A 264 25.33 -8.10 12.10
CA GLY A 264 25.89 -7.21 11.09
C GLY A 264 26.05 -7.85 9.68
N ARG A 265 25.51 -9.05 9.46
CA ARG A 265 25.41 -9.64 8.11
C ARG A 265 24.54 -8.78 7.20
N PHE A 266 23.46 -8.20 7.74
CA PHE A 266 22.56 -7.26 7.07
C PHE A 266 22.60 -5.91 7.76
N ASN A 267 22.35 -4.83 7.00
CA ASN A 267 22.17 -3.48 7.51
C ASN A 267 20.69 -3.14 7.71
N TRP A 268 19.84 -3.79 6.93
CA TRP A 268 18.41 -3.53 6.84
C TRP A 268 17.65 -4.84 6.57
N ILE A 269 16.52 -5.04 7.26
CA ILE A 269 15.64 -6.18 7.05
C ILE A 269 14.18 -5.74 6.98
N GLN A 270 13.38 -6.45 6.20
CA GLN A 270 11.99 -6.10 5.93
C GLN A 270 11.08 -6.42 7.12
N THR A 271 11.21 -7.60 7.71
CA THR A 271 10.35 -8.08 8.78
C THR A 271 11.15 -8.78 9.87
N VAL A 272 10.52 -8.89 11.03
CA VAL A 272 11.01 -9.68 12.19
C VAL A 272 9.89 -10.58 12.68
N PRO A 273 10.18 -11.63 13.48
CA PRO A 273 9.13 -12.42 14.12
C PRO A 273 8.18 -11.51 14.92
N PRO A 274 6.85 -11.56 14.71
CA PRO A 274 5.90 -10.62 15.32
C PRO A 274 6.00 -10.56 16.85
N GLN A 275 6.24 -11.70 17.51
CA GLN A 275 6.40 -11.77 18.96
C GLN A 275 7.61 -11.00 19.50
N ARG A 276 8.60 -10.69 18.63
CA ARG A 276 9.80 -9.91 19.01
C ARG A 276 9.59 -8.41 18.89
N ILE A 277 8.55 -7.96 18.15
CA ILE A 277 8.29 -6.54 17.87
C ILE A 277 8.21 -5.71 19.16
N PRO A 278 7.43 -6.08 20.20
CA PRO A 278 7.31 -5.28 21.42
C PRO A 278 8.62 -5.11 22.18
N GLU A 279 9.53 -6.08 22.10
CA GLU A 279 10.86 -6.01 22.69
C GLU A 279 11.78 -5.09 21.88
N LEU A 280 11.81 -5.31 20.55
CA LEU A 280 12.70 -4.58 19.65
C LEU A 280 12.35 -3.08 19.59
N GLU A 281 11.08 -2.70 19.69
CA GLU A 281 10.63 -1.30 19.71
C GLU A 281 11.11 -0.52 20.94
N ARG A 282 11.37 -1.21 22.04
CA ARG A 282 11.96 -0.60 23.25
C ARG A 282 13.48 -0.42 23.15
N GLY A 283 14.10 -1.13 22.20
CA GLY A 283 15.53 -1.09 21.94
C GLY A 283 15.92 0.05 20.99
N ARG A 284 17.24 0.22 20.82
CA ARG A 284 17.82 1.16 19.84
C ARG A 284 18.63 0.46 18.75
N ASP A 285 18.98 -0.80 18.93
CA ASP A 285 19.68 -1.64 17.97
C ASP A 285 19.09 -3.07 18.01
N PRO A 286 18.39 -3.48 16.95
CA PRO A 286 18.08 -2.69 15.74
C PRO A 286 17.06 -1.59 15.99
N LYS A 287 17.12 -0.52 15.22
CA LYS A 287 16.07 0.51 15.20
C LYS A 287 14.96 0.18 14.20
N ALA A 288 13.72 0.53 14.55
CA ALA A 288 12.59 0.49 13.62
C ALA A 288 12.47 1.79 12.82
N SER A 289 11.99 1.70 11.59
CA SER A 289 11.47 2.85 10.86
C SER A 289 10.16 3.35 11.48
N ALA A 290 9.71 4.56 11.13
CA ALA A 290 8.31 4.95 11.35
C ALA A 290 7.39 3.93 10.64
N GLY A 291 6.32 3.52 11.30
CA GLY A 291 5.37 2.56 10.74
C GLY A 291 4.12 3.23 10.20
N ARG A 292 3.54 2.66 9.14
CA ARG A 292 2.25 3.09 8.58
C ARG A 292 1.41 1.90 8.14
N PRO A 293 0.07 1.94 8.31
CA PRO A 293 -0.81 0.84 7.96
C PRO A 293 -1.17 0.88 6.47
N TYR A 294 -0.51 0.07 5.65
CA TYR A 294 -0.73 0.04 4.21
C TYR A 294 -1.17 -1.31 3.65
N LEU A 295 -1.23 -2.35 4.49
CA LEU A 295 -1.50 -3.70 4.05
C LEU A 295 -2.71 -4.30 4.80
N PRO A 296 -3.94 -4.20 4.26
CA PRO A 296 -5.11 -4.80 4.87
C PRO A 296 -5.06 -6.32 4.80
N PHE A 297 -5.33 -6.93 5.96
CA PHE A 297 -5.56 -8.36 6.12
C PHE A 297 -7.06 -8.64 6.15
N TYR A 298 -7.49 -9.65 5.44
CA TYR A 298 -8.91 -9.94 5.26
C TYR A 298 -9.22 -11.43 5.16
N LEU A 299 -10.49 -11.75 5.36
CA LEU A 299 -11.10 -13.01 4.96
C LEU A 299 -11.88 -12.79 3.68
N ASN A 300 -11.67 -13.67 2.71
CA ASN A 300 -12.40 -13.69 1.45
C ASN A 300 -13.35 -14.89 1.48
N LEU A 301 -14.66 -14.65 1.49
CA LEU A 301 -15.70 -15.67 1.57
C LEU A 301 -16.18 -16.01 0.17
N ASN A 302 -16.23 -17.29 -0.17
CA ASN A 302 -16.64 -17.75 -1.49
C ASN A 302 -18.13 -17.53 -1.73
N ALA A 303 -18.49 -16.37 -2.24
CA ALA A 303 -19.86 -15.99 -2.50
C ALA A 303 -20.47 -16.63 -3.77
N SER A 304 -19.68 -17.43 -4.51
CA SER A 304 -20.17 -18.10 -5.74
C SER A 304 -20.91 -19.40 -5.48
N LYS A 305 -20.86 -19.94 -4.27
CA LYS A 305 -21.46 -21.23 -3.89
C LYS A 305 -21.99 -21.22 -2.46
N PRO A 306 -22.89 -22.14 -2.08
CA PRO A 306 -23.22 -22.37 -0.69
C PRO A 306 -21.97 -22.70 0.15
N PRO A 307 -21.92 -22.29 1.45
CA PRO A 307 -22.97 -21.57 2.14
C PRO A 307 -22.92 -20.05 1.96
N PHE A 308 -21.81 -19.49 1.44
CA PHE A 308 -21.56 -18.05 1.43
C PHE A 308 -22.15 -17.29 0.23
N ASN A 309 -22.91 -17.94 -0.64
CA ASN A 309 -23.81 -17.23 -1.56
C ASN A 309 -24.95 -16.53 -0.80
N ASP A 310 -25.29 -16.97 0.43
CA ASP A 310 -26.21 -16.27 1.32
C ASP A 310 -25.50 -15.13 2.07
N LYS A 311 -25.93 -13.90 1.86
CA LYS A 311 -25.41 -12.69 2.52
C LYS A 311 -25.51 -12.77 4.04
N ARG A 312 -26.57 -13.38 4.59
CA ARG A 312 -26.80 -13.49 6.04
C ARG A 312 -25.67 -14.29 6.71
N LEU A 313 -25.20 -15.36 6.07
CA LEU A 313 -24.09 -16.17 6.60
C LEU A 313 -22.75 -15.41 6.54
N ARG A 314 -22.52 -14.61 5.49
CA ARG A 314 -21.34 -13.74 5.42
C ARG A 314 -21.36 -12.69 6.53
N GLN A 315 -22.52 -12.07 6.75
CA GLN A 315 -22.72 -11.10 7.84
C GLN A 315 -22.58 -11.75 9.22
N ALA A 316 -23.07 -12.99 9.41
CA ALA A 316 -22.90 -13.71 10.67
C ALA A 316 -21.42 -13.86 11.04
N ILE A 317 -20.55 -14.23 10.10
CA ILE A 317 -19.11 -14.27 10.33
C ILE A 317 -18.57 -12.87 10.66
N ALA A 318 -18.94 -11.85 9.90
CA ALA A 318 -18.46 -10.48 10.11
C ALA A 318 -18.78 -9.93 11.51
N TRP A 319 -19.97 -10.30 12.08
CA TRP A 319 -20.40 -9.96 13.42
C TRP A 319 -19.80 -10.85 14.52
N ALA A 320 -19.38 -12.08 14.20
CA ALA A 320 -18.81 -13.01 15.17
C ALA A 320 -17.32 -12.76 15.47
N ILE A 321 -16.61 -12.09 14.56
CA ILE A 321 -15.15 -11.92 14.63
C ILE A 321 -14.76 -10.82 15.61
N ASP A 322 -13.97 -11.18 16.63
CA ASP A 322 -13.24 -10.25 17.48
C ASP A 322 -11.90 -9.88 16.84
N ARG A 323 -11.90 -8.76 16.12
CA ARG A 323 -10.72 -8.23 15.42
C ARG A 323 -9.59 -7.85 16.38
N ALA A 324 -9.96 -7.33 17.56
CA ALA A 324 -8.97 -6.89 18.56
C ALA A 324 -8.25 -8.09 19.18
N GLU A 325 -8.98 -9.19 19.45
CA GLU A 325 -8.39 -10.44 19.93
C GLU A 325 -7.41 -11.02 18.92
N ILE A 326 -7.76 -11.06 17.63
CA ILE A 326 -6.86 -11.51 16.55
C ILE A 326 -5.58 -10.67 16.54
N VAL A 327 -5.69 -9.34 16.50
CA VAL A 327 -4.53 -8.44 16.48
C VAL A 327 -3.65 -8.64 17.72
N LYS A 328 -4.26 -8.78 18.88
CA LYS A 328 -3.53 -8.99 20.15
C LYS A 328 -2.75 -10.30 20.18
N LEU A 329 -3.41 -11.42 19.81
CA LEU A 329 -2.87 -12.76 20.01
C LEU A 329 -1.97 -13.23 18.85
N VAL A 330 -2.24 -12.77 17.64
CA VAL A 330 -1.51 -13.21 16.44
C VAL A 330 -0.44 -12.21 16.03
N TYR A 331 -0.78 -10.91 16.05
CA TYR A 331 0.08 -9.86 15.52
C TYR A 331 0.77 -9.02 16.61
N PHE A 332 0.53 -9.32 17.90
CA PHE A 332 1.19 -8.67 19.05
C PHE A 332 1.12 -7.14 19.00
N GLY A 333 0.01 -6.58 18.46
CA GLY A 333 -0.21 -5.15 18.35
C GLY A 333 0.49 -4.47 17.15
N SER A 334 1.16 -5.22 16.27
CA SER A 334 1.80 -4.66 15.06
C SER A 334 0.82 -4.31 13.94
N HIS A 335 -0.48 -4.50 14.15
CA HIS A 335 -1.54 -4.15 13.21
C HIS A 335 -2.50 -3.13 13.83
N VAL A 336 -3.11 -2.30 12.98
CA VAL A 336 -4.27 -1.48 13.35
C VAL A 336 -5.53 -2.35 13.24
N VAL A 337 -6.36 -2.35 14.29
CA VAL A 337 -7.69 -2.97 14.24
C VAL A 337 -8.60 -2.12 13.39
N THR A 338 -9.08 -2.64 12.28
CA THR A 338 -9.90 -1.89 11.33
C THR A 338 -10.85 -2.81 10.57
N ALA A 339 -11.94 -2.25 10.06
CA ALA A 339 -12.85 -2.91 9.12
C ALA A 339 -12.77 -2.30 7.70
N GLU A 340 -11.92 -1.29 7.51
CA GLU A 340 -11.71 -0.64 6.21
C GLU A 340 -10.31 -0.92 5.66
N PRO A 341 -10.13 -0.95 4.34
CA PRO A 341 -8.82 -1.23 3.74
C PRO A 341 -7.83 -0.08 3.85
N THR A 342 -8.30 1.16 4.08
CA THR A 342 -7.49 2.39 4.12
C THR A 342 -7.70 3.15 5.43
N PRO A 343 -7.19 2.63 6.59
CA PRO A 343 -7.33 3.33 7.87
C PRO A 343 -6.41 4.55 7.96
N GLU A 344 -6.59 5.38 9.00
CA GLU A 344 -5.66 6.45 9.33
C GLU A 344 -4.20 5.94 9.38
N PRO A 345 -3.23 6.72 8.89
CA PRO A 345 -3.30 8.09 8.39
C PRO A 345 -3.49 8.21 6.86
N SER A 346 -4.13 7.23 6.22
CA SER A 346 -4.42 7.31 4.79
C SER A 346 -5.28 8.55 4.47
N PRO A 347 -5.01 9.29 3.38
CA PRO A 347 -5.88 10.38 2.93
C PRO A 347 -7.28 9.89 2.51
N TRP A 348 -7.48 8.58 2.44
CA TRP A 348 -8.75 7.91 2.15
C TRP A 348 -9.42 7.30 3.39
N ALA A 349 -8.85 7.47 4.58
CA ALA A 349 -9.47 6.96 5.79
C ALA A 349 -10.88 7.52 5.98
N THR A 350 -11.83 6.65 6.29
CA THR A 350 -13.25 7.02 6.47
C THR A 350 -13.70 6.90 7.92
N GLY A 351 -13.04 6.06 8.71
CA GLY A 351 -13.46 5.67 10.05
C GLY A 351 -14.75 4.84 10.05
N VAL A 352 -15.22 4.40 8.89
CA VAL A 352 -16.45 3.60 8.77
C VAL A 352 -16.20 2.18 9.30
N ASN A 353 -17.04 1.78 10.24
CA ASN A 353 -17.07 0.42 10.75
C ASN A 353 -18.54 0.01 10.97
N ALA A 354 -19.08 -0.79 10.05
CA ALA A 354 -20.45 -1.33 10.15
C ALA A 354 -20.61 -2.32 11.33
N HIS A 355 -19.51 -2.80 11.88
CA HIS A 355 -19.45 -3.76 12.99
C HIS A 355 -18.87 -3.10 14.27
N LYS A 356 -19.13 -1.80 14.44
CA LYS A 356 -18.64 -1.03 15.60
C LYS A 356 -19.23 -1.60 16.89
N GLY A 357 -18.40 -1.71 17.91
CA GLY A 357 -18.77 -2.23 19.23
C GLY A 357 -18.22 -3.63 19.52
N GLY A 358 -17.45 -4.22 18.59
CA GLY A 358 -16.87 -5.55 18.71
C GLY A 358 -17.81 -6.67 18.25
N PRO A 359 -17.56 -7.94 18.58
CA PRO A 359 -18.39 -9.06 18.16
C PRO A 359 -19.78 -8.99 18.81
N ASP A 360 -20.83 -9.19 18.00
CA ASP A 360 -22.20 -9.37 18.46
C ASP A 360 -22.66 -10.79 18.13
N LEU A 361 -22.44 -11.69 19.09
CA LEU A 361 -22.76 -13.11 18.94
C LEU A 361 -24.27 -13.38 18.89
N ALA A 362 -25.09 -12.53 19.50
CA ALA A 362 -26.55 -12.66 19.44
C ALA A 362 -27.03 -12.39 18.03
N LYS A 363 -26.61 -11.28 17.44
CA LYS A 363 -26.89 -10.92 16.05
C LYS A 363 -26.35 -11.96 15.06
N ALA A 364 -25.12 -12.44 15.28
CA ALA A 364 -24.52 -13.46 14.43
C ALA A 364 -25.35 -14.76 14.45
N LYS A 365 -25.80 -15.23 15.63
CA LYS A 365 -26.68 -16.42 15.76
C LYS A 365 -28.03 -16.18 15.11
N GLN A 366 -28.63 -15.01 15.26
CA GLN A 366 -29.88 -14.67 14.59
C GLN A 366 -29.72 -14.76 13.06
N LEU A 367 -28.68 -14.21 12.50
CA LEU A 367 -28.40 -14.28 11.06
C LEU A 367 -28.20 -15.73 10.57
N MET A 368 -27.54 -16.59 11.38
CA MET A 368 -27.44 -18.03 11.09
C MET A 368 -28.80 -18.70 11.05
N ALA A 369 -29.66 -18.42 12.04
CA ALA A 369 -31.02 -18.97 12.12
C ALA A 369 -31.87 -18.48 10.96
N ASP A 370 -31.82 -17.18 10.63
CA ASP A 370 -32.55 -16.57 9.50
C ASP A 370 -32.15 -17.18 8.15
N ALA A 371 -30.87 -17.62 8.04
CA ALA A 371 -30.35 -18.35 6.88
C ALA A 371 -30.71 -19.86 6.89
N GLY A 372 -31.46 -20.33 7.92
CA GLY A 372 -31.84 -21.73 8.04
C GLY A 372 -30.77 -22.67 8.61
N VAL A 373 -29.70 -22.12 9.15
CA VAL A 373 -28.60 -22.91 9.74
C VAL A 373 -28.80 -23.03 11.25
N THR A 374 -29.48 -24.12 11.68
CA THR A 374 -29.78 -24.37 13.09
C THR A 374 -29.00 -25.56 13.68
N GLY A 375 -28.48 -26.44 12.84
CA GLY A 375 -27.79 -27.68 13.24
C GLY A 375 -26.25 -27.62 13.20
N GLY A 376 -25.68 -26.43 13.06
CA GLY A 376 -24.23 -26.26 12.87
C GLY A 376 -23.84 -26.20 11.39
N LEU A 377 -22.65 -25.65 11.12
CA LEU A 377 -22.09 -25.48 9.78
C LEU A 377 -20.59 -25.77 9.82
N THR A 378 -20.12 -26.67 8.95
CA THR A 378 -18.67 -26.89 8.77
C THR A 378 -18.20 -26.18 7.52
N VAL A 379 -17.12 -25.40 7.65
CA VAL A 379 -16.50 -24.65 6.56
C VAL A 379 -14.97 -24.76 6.62
N THR A 380 -14.35 -24.66 5.46
CA THR A 380 -12.88 -24.70 5.31
C THR A 380 -12.29 -23.30 5.31
N TYR A 381 -11.12 -23.16 5.92
CA TYR A 381 -10.29 -21.95 5.87
C TYR A 381 -8.93 -22.27 5.25
N LEU A 382 -8.75 -21.88 3.99
CA LEU A 382 -7.51 -22.09 3.27
C LEU A 382 -6.48 -21.01 3.60
N VAL A 383 -5.25 -21.44 3.88
CA VAL A 383 -4.12 -20.53 4.15
C VAL A 383 -2.83 -21.09 3.56
N LYS A 384 -1.88 -20.19 3.26
CA LYS A 384 -0.52 -20.58 2.90
C LYS A 384 0.21 -21.13 4.12
N SER A 385 0.75 -22.36 4.03
CA SER A 385 1.51 -22.99 5.10
C SER A 385 2.78 -22.20 5.47
N GLN A 386 3.38 -21.50 4.50
CA GLN A 386 4.56 -20.66 4.69
C GLN A 386 4.28 -19.32 5.39
N VAL A 387 3.01 -19.03 5.75
CA VAL A 387 2.61 -17.78 6.43
C VAL A 387 2.00 -18.09 7.80
N PRO A 388 2.83 -18.33 8.84
CA PRO A 388 2.38 -18.80 10.15
C PRO A 388 1.32 -17.91 10.81
N VAL A 389 1.35 -16.60 10.57
CA VAL A 389 0.36 -15.65 11.12
C VAL A 389 -1.05 -15.91 10.58
N LEU A 390 -1.22 -16.36 9.32
CA LEU A 390 -2.52 -16.73 8.78
C LEU A 390 -3.02 -18.06 9.35
N VAL A 391 -2.11 -19.02 9.60
CA VAL A 391 -2.47 -20.29 10.27
C VAL A 391 -2.99 -20.01 11.67
N LYS A 392 -2.25 -19.20 12.46
CA LYS A 392 -2.68 -18.79 13.81
C LYS A 392 -3.98 -17.99 13.79
N THR A 393 -4.17 -17.12 12.79
CA THR A 393 -5.45 -16.41 12.60
C THR A 393 -6.60 -17.42 12.45
N GLY A 394 -6.40 -18.49 11.67
CA GLY A 394 -7.38 -19.57 11.53
C GLY A 394 -7.70 -20.27 12.82
N GLU A 395 -6.71 -20.50 13.68
CA GLU A 395 -6.92 -21.10 15.01
C GLU A 395 -7.79 -20.23 15.92
N ILE A 396 -7.54 -18.93 15.96
CA ILE A 396 -8.36 -17.97 16.73
C ILE A 396 -9.78 -17.88 16.13
N LEU A 397 -9.89 -17.79 14.81
CA LEU A 397 -11.20 -17.78 14.12
C LEU A 397 -12.01 -19.04 14.42
N ARG A 398 -11.39 -20.22 14.49
CA ARG A 398 -12.06 -21.48 14.85
C ARG A 398 -12.74 -21.38 16.21
N GLU A 399 -12.04 -20.85 17.21
CA GLU A 399 -12.63 -20.67 18.55
C GLU A 399 -13.72 -19.58 18.59
N GLN A 400 -13.56 -18.52 17.81
CA GLN A 400 -14.57 -17.46 17.73
C GLN A 400 -15.84 -17.95 17.03
N LEU A 401 -15.72 -18.60 15.87
CA LEU A 401 -16.84 -19.05 15.06
C LEU A 401 -17.59 -20.25 15.68
N LYS A 402 -16.90 -21.06 16.47
CA LYS A 402 -17.55 -22.12 17.28
C LYS A 402 -18.64 -21.57 18.19
N LYS A 403 -18.50 -20.34 18.69
CA LYS A 403 -19.50 -19.69 19.56
C LYS A 403 -20.85 -19.43 18.86
N ILE A 404 -20.87 -19.45 17.53
CA ILE A 404 -22.07 -19.28 16.71
C ILE A 404 -22.46 -20.56 15.96
N GLY A 405 -21.87 -21.71 16.31
CA GLY A 405 -22.19 -23.01 15.71
C GLY A 405 -21.46 -23.30 14.39
N ILE A 406 -20.40 -22.58 14.07
CA ILE A 406 -19.56 -22.86 12.88
C ILE A 406 -18.31 -23.62 13.31
N THR A 407 -18.09 -24.80 12.69
CA THR A 407 -16.84 -25.57 12.76
C THR A 407 -15.93 -25.13 11.64
N LEU A 408 -14.79 -24.51 11.98
CA LEU A 408 -13.80 -24.05 11.01
C LEU A 408 -12.65 -25.04 10.89
N GLU A 409 -12.46 -25.62 9.72
CA GLU A 409 -11.34 -26.51 9.39
C GLU A 409 -10.22 -25.70 8.74
N VAL A 410 -9.12 -25.52 9.46
CA VAL A 410 -7.94 -24.80 8.96
C VAL A 410 -7.13 -25.74 8.06
N GLN A 411 -6.93 -25.35 6.80
CA GLN A 411 -6.22 -26.14 5.79
C GLN A 411 -4.99 -25.37 5.29
N PRO A 412 -3.80 -25.58 5.86
CA PRO A 412 -2.55 -25.03 5.35
C PRO A 412 -2.13 -25.76 4.07
N LEU A 413 -1.94 -25.02 2.99
CA LEU A 413 -1.49 -25.53 1.69
C LEU A 413 -0.17 -24.87 1.27
N GLU A 414 0.63 -25.61 0.50
CA GLU A 414 1.78 -25.06 -0.20
C GLU A 414 1.36 -23.99 -1.20
N SER A 415 2.24 -23.01 -1.48
CA SER A 415 1.89 -21.82 -2.29
C SER A 415 1.24 -22.15 -3.64
N GLY A 416 1.73 -23.17 -4.34
CA GLY A 416 1.17 -23.59 -5.63
C GLY A 416 -0.25 -24.15 -5.50
N GLN A 417 -0.47 -25.07 -4.56
CA GLN A 417 -1.77 -25.67 -4.26
C GLN A 417 -2.77 -24.62 -3.75
N TYR A 418 -2.31 -23.72 -2.88
CA TYR A 418 -3.12 -22.62 -2.38
C TYR A 418 -3.62 -21.73 -3.53
N PHE A 419 -2.71 -21.35 -4.44
CA PHE A 419 -3.08 -20.49 -5.57
C PHE A 419 -4.04 -21.21 -6.53
N GLU A 420 -3.81 -22.48 -6.83
CA GLU A 420 -4.70 -23.30 -7.66
C GLU A 420 -6.11 -23.40 -7.03
N ALA A 421 -6.18 -23.68 -5.72
CA ALA A 421 -7.46 -23.77 -5.02
C ALA A 421 -8.19 -22.42 -5.00
N MET A 422 -7.46 -21.32 -4.81
CA MET A 422 -8.01 -19.97 -4.81
C MET A 422 -8.58 -19.58 -6.18
N VAL A 423 -7.81 -19.77 -7.26
CA VAL A 423 -8.25 -19.47 -8.62
C VAL A 423 -9.40 -20.41 -9.04
N GLY A 424 -9.33 -21.68 -8.67
CA GLY A 424 -10.37 -22.67 -8.92
C GLY A 424 -11.60 -22.53 -8.01
N LYS A 425 -11.60 -21.57 -7.07
CA LYS A 425 -12.68 -21.34 -6.07
C LYS A 425 -13.00 -22.59 -5.24
N LYS A 426 -12.01 -23.42 -4.98
CA LYS A 426 -12.11 -24.67 -4.19
C LYS A 426 -11.87 -24.38 -2.70
N PHE A 427 -12.63 -23.46 -2.13
CA PHE A 427 -12.55 -23.06 -0.73
C PHE A 427 -13.90 -22.53 -0.26
N ASP A 428 -14.08 -22.38 1.05
CA ASP A 428 -15.18 -21.64 1.65
C ASP A 428 -14.71 -20.28 2.14
N ILE A 429 -13.62 -20.24 2.90
CA ILE A 429 -12.95 -19.01 3.34
C ILE A 429 -11.48 -19.10 2.95
N VAL A 430 -10.91 -18.00 2.49
CA VAL A 430 -9.46 -17.85 2.30
C VAL A 430 -8.95 -16.62 3.04
N GLY A 431 -7.89 -16.77 3.81
CA GLY A 431 -7.20 -15.66 4.47
C GLY A 431 -6.12 -15.08 3.55
N GLY A 432 -6.01 -13.77 3.55
CA GLY A 432 -5.01 -13.11 2.75
C GLY A 432 -4.83 -11.63 3.10
N TRP A 433 -4.00 -11.00 2.32
CA TRP A 433 -3.78 -9.55 2.33
C TRP A 433 -3.74 -9.03 0.90
N TRP A 434 -3.91 -7.72 0.75
CA TRP A 434 -3.83 -7.04 -0.54
C TRP A 434 -3.19 -5.68 -0.39
N SER A 435 -2.37 -5.28 -1.35
CA SER A 435 -1.79 -3.96 -1.35
C SER A 435 -2.83 -2.92 -1.77
N VAL A 436 -3.22 -2.05 -0.84
CA VAL A 436 -4.03 -0.86 -1.13
C VAL A 436 -3.11 0.35 -1.01
N THR A 437 -2.41 0.61 -2.04
CA THR A 437 -1.29 1.52 -1.96
C THR A 437 -1.70 2.97 -1.73
N VAL A 438 -2.20 3.65 -2.75
CA VAL A 438 -2.50 5.08 -2.66
C VAL A 438 -3.92 5.44 -3.09
N ASP A 439 -4.66 4.47 -3.61
CA ASP A 439 -6.04 4.66 -4.07
C ASP A 439 -6.91 3.43 -3.75
N PRO A 440 -8.11 3.61 -3.15
CA PRO A 440 -9.01 2.51 -2.81
C PRO A 440 -9.48 1.68 -4.01
N ASP A 441 -9.45 2.22 -5.21
CA ASP A 441 -9.79 1.48 -6.42
C ASP A 441 -8.94 0.23 -6.58
N MET A 442 -7.70 0.28 -6.10
CA MET A 442 -6.77 -0.87 -6.13
C MET A 442 -7.19 -2.04 -5.24
N PHE A 443 -8.14 -1.84 -4.34
CA PHE A 443 -8.71 -2.90 -3.52
C PHE A 443 -10.06 -3.38 -4.10
N TYR A 444 -10.97 -2.44 -4.36
CA TYR A 444 -12.34 -2.81 -4.72
C TYR A 444 -12.46 -3.31 -6.16
N SER A 445 -11.83 -2.65 -7.12
CA SER A 445 -11.92 -3.06 -8.54
C SER A 445 -11.35 -4.46 -8.79
N PRO A 446 -10.14 -4.82 -8.34
CA PRO A 446 -9.62 -6.17 -8.55
C PRO A 446 -10.35 -7.24 -7.73
N LEU A 447 -10.71 -6.97 -6.48
CA LEU A 447 -11.20 -8.00 -5.57
C LEU A 447 -12.72 -8.16 -5.56
N GLN A 448 -13.49 -7.14 -6.00
CA GLN A 448 -14.94 -7.12 -5.85
C GLN A 448 -15.73 -6.90 -7.15
N HIS A 449 -15.11 -6.40 -8.23
CA HIS A 449 -15.80 -6.23 -9.49
C HIS A 449 -16.06 -7.58 -10.17
N SER A 450 -17.28 -7.81 -10.65
CA SER A 450 -17.72 -9.11 -11.20
C SER A 450 -16.87 -9.61 -12.37
N SER A 451 -16.34 -8.70 -13.20
CA SER A 451 -15.50 -9.04 -14.36
C SER A 451 -14.02 -9.24 -14.02
N SER A 452 -13.61 -8.98 -12.78
CA SER A 452 -12.19 -9.09 -12.42
C SER A 452 -11.76 -10.55 -12.30
N PRO A 453 -10.63 -10.96 -12.93
CA PRO A 453 -10.06 -12.28 -12.75
C PRO A 453 -9.52 -12.51 -11.33
N TRP A 454 -9.33 -11.43 -10.54
CA TRP A 454 -8.86 -11.51 -9.16
C TRP A 454 -10.01 -11.45 -8.13
N ASN A 455 -11.26 -11.45 -8.60
CA ASN A 455 -12.41 -11.63 -7.73
C ASN A 455 -12.50 -13.11 -7.31
N PHE A 456 -11.61 -13.51 -6.42
CA PHE A 456 -11.53 -14.89 -5.92
C PHE A 456 -12.75 -15.29 -5.11
N ALA A 457 -13.40 -14.34 -4.41
CA ALA A 457 -14.68 -14.56 -3.74
C ALA A 457 -15.79 -15.02 -4.71
N GLY A 458 -15.61 -14.76 -6.00
CA GLY A 458 -16.66 -15.00 -6.98
C GLY A 458 -17.93 -14.19 -6.72
N PHE A 459 -17.79 -13.11 -5.95
CA PHE A 459 -18.88 -12.19 -5.65
C PHE A 459 -19.36 -11.51 -6.92
N LYS A 460 -20.65 -11.64 -7.22
CA LYS A 460 -21.28 -11.02 -8.39
C LYS A 460 -22.48 -10.21 -7.96
N SER A 461 -22.43 -8.91 -8.21
CA SER A 461 -23.50 -7.98 -7.86
C SER A 461 -23.45 -6.77 -8.79
N GLU A 462 -24.53 -6.54 -9.53
CA GLU A 462 -24.66 -5.34 -10.37
C GLU A 462 -24.52 -4.05 -9.56
N GLU A 463 -25.01 -4.04 -8.32
CA GLU A 463 -24.88 -2.88 -7.44
C GLU A 463 -23.43 -2.66 -7.01
N ALA A 464 -22.65 -3.73 -6.75
CA ALA A 464 -21.22 -3.63 -6.49
C ALA A 464 -20.49 -3.02 -7.68
N ASP A 465 -20.74 -3.56 -8.89
CA ASP A 465 -20.12 -3.09 -10.12
C ASP A 465 -20.44 -1.61 -10.39
N LYS A 466 -21.72 -1.20 -10.25
CA LYS A 466 -22.14 0.20 -10.37
C LYS A 466 -21.41 1.12 -9.38
N ARG A 467 -21.27 0.72 -8.12
CA ARG A 467 -20.57 1.52 -7.10
C ARG A 467 -19.08 1.63 -7.38
N ILE A 468 -18.44 0.53 -7.74
CA ILE A 468 -17.01 0.50 -8.12
C ILE A 468 -16.79 1.38 -9.35
N GLU A 469 -17.61 1.22 -10.40
CA GLU A 469 -17.47 1.98 -11.63
C GLU A 469 -17.75 3.48 -11.42
N ALA A 470 -18.76 3.84 -10.66
CA ALA A 470 -19.05 5.23 -10.31
C ALA A 470 -17.86 5.87 -9.57
N PHE A 471 -17.25 5.16 -8.63
CA PHE A 471 -16.06 5.61 -7.92
C PHE A 471 -14.83 5.70 -8.84
N ARG A 472 -14.59 4.68 -9.66
CA ARG A 472 -13.47 4.54 -10.57
C ARG A 472 -13.49 5.59 -11.69
N PHE A 473 -14.67 5.83 -12.28
CA PHE A 473 -14.85 6.72 -13.43
C PHE A 473 -15.27 8.15 -13.07
N THR A 474 -15.08 8.54 -11.83
CA THR A 474 -15.17 9.93 -11.38
C THR A 474 -13.77 10.55 -11.36
N SER A 475 -13.53 11.58 -12.19
CA SER A 475 -12.22 12.26 -12.29
C SER A 475 -11.90 13.12 -11.06
N SER A 476 -12.91 13.75 -10.44
CA SER A 476 -12.73 14.65 -9.31
C SER A 476 -12.34 13.89 -8.01
N PRO A 477 -11.14 14.13 -7.43
CA PRO A 477 -10.76 13.54 -6.16
C PRO A 477 -11.71 13.90 -5.01
N ALA A 478 -12.23 15.12 -5.00
CA ALA A 478 -13.17 15.56 -3.96
C ALA A 478 -14.51 14.83 -4.05
N ALA A 479 -15.02 14.60 -5.27
CA ALA A 479 -16.24 13.82 -5.47
C ALA A 479 -16.04 12.36 -5.06
N ARG A 480 -14.90 11.74 -5.43
CA ARG A 480 -14.55 10.38 -5.02
C ARG A 480 -14.47 10.26 -3.48
N LYS A 481 -13.82 11.20 -2.81
CA LYS A 481 -13.75 11.22 -1.34
C LYS A 481 -15.12 11.31 -0.68
N LYS A 482 -16.07 12.01 -1.29
CA LYS A 482 -17.46 12.10 -0.79
C LYS A 482 -18.22 10.78 -0.95
N MET A 483 -17.97 10.03 -2.03
CA MET A 483 -18.62 8.73 -2.30
C MET A 483 -18.05 7.58 -1.47
N TYR A 484 -16.79 7.65 -1.12
CA TYR A 484 -16.04 6.53 -0.56
C TYR A 484 -16.60 5.98 0.77
N PRO A 485 -17.00 6.79 1.77
CA PRO A 485 -17.54 6.28 3.04
C PRO A 485 -18.80 5.41 2.86
N GLU A 486 -19.69 5.78 1.94
CA GLU A 486 -20.89 4.99 1.63
C GLU A 486 -20.51 3.66 0.95
N MET A 487 -19.57 3.69 0.01
CA MET A 487 -19.06 2.49 -0.65
C MET A 487 -18.43 1.53 0.36
N VAL A 488 -17.58 2.02 1.27
CA VAL A 488 -16.96 1.22 2.34
C VAL A 488 -18.05 0.55 3.20
N ARG A 489 -19.06 1.31 3.66
CA ARG A 489 -20.15 0.78 4.49
C ARG A 489 -20.88 -0.33 3.75
N TRP A 490 -21.23 -0.10 2.51
CA TRP A 490 -21.98 -1.05 1.70
C TRP A 490 -21.22 -2.38 1.54
N PHE A 491 -19.92 -2.34 1.22
CA PHE A 491 -19.10 -3.56 1.10
C PHE A 491 -18.89 -4.28 2.43
N GLN A 492 -18.80 -3.56 3.54
CA GLN A 492 -18.76 -4.17 4.87
C GLN A 492 -20.07 -4.93 5.18
N GLU A 493 -21.21 -4.38 4.77
CA GLU A 493 -22.53 -5.00 4.94
C GLU A 493 -22.75 -6.17 3.97
N GLU A 494 -22.10 -6.20 2.81
CA GLU A 494 -22.12 -7.37 1.91
C GLU A 494 -21.31 -8.55 2.45
N GLY A 495 -20.22 -8.29 3.16
CA GLY A 495 -19.42 -9.30 3.85
C GLY A 495 -18.70 -10.29 2.95
N SER A 496 -18.58 -10.04 1.64
CA SER A 496 -17.82 -10.92 0.72
C SER A 496 -16.31 -10.89 1.01
N ILE A 497 -15.79 -9.73 1.41
CA ILE A 497 -14.46 -9.55 2.00
C ILE A 497 -14.63 -8.89 3.38
N ILE A 498 -14.03 -9.52 4.39
CA ILE A 498 -14.07 -9.03 5.77
C ILE A 498 -12.67 -8.60 6.15
N VAL A 499 -12.40 -7.30 6.08
CA VAL A 499 -11.15 -6.72 6.61
C VAL A 499 -11.18 -6.80 8.13
N PHE A 500 -10.10 -7.28 8.73
CA PHE A 500 -10.02 -7.39 10.19
C PHE A 500 -8.85 -6.62 10.80
N SER A 501 -7.81 -6.34 10.01
CA SER A 501 -6.68 -5.52 10.44
C SER A 501 -5.91 -4.94 9.26
N ASN A 502 -5.00 -4.00 9.55
CA ASN A 502 -4.07 -3.45 8.59
C ASN A 502 -2.67 -3.45 9.20
N GLU A 503 -1.72 -4.06 8.51
CA GLU A 503 -0.34 -4.18 9.01
C GLU A 503 0.34 -2.81 9.04
N ILE A 504 0.94 -2.49 10.18
CA ILE A 504 1.80 -1.32 10.33
C ILE A 504 3.17 -1.68 9.76
N GLN A 505 3.37 -1.35 8.49
CA GLN A 505 4.63 -1.61 7.80
C GLN A 505 5.78 -0.90 8.50
N LYS A 506 6.76 -1.67 8.99
CA LYS A 506 7.99 -1.19 9.61
C LYS A 506 9.17 -1.97 9.08
N TYR A 507 10.27 -1.27 8.88
CA TYR A 507 11.55 -1.86 8.53
C TYR A 507 12.50 -1.80 9.73
N TRP A 508 13.37 -2.77 9.84
CA TRP A 508 14.33 -2.87 10.94
C TRP A 508 15.74 -2.73 10.40
N MET A 509 16.55 -1.92 11.05
CA MET A 509 17.85 -1.57 10.51
C MET A 509 18.87 -1.28 11.60
N LYS A 510 20.15 -1.36 11.24
CA LYS A 510 21.24 -0.92 12.12
C LYS A 510 21.11 0.58 12.39
N PRO A 511 21.54 1.07 13.57
CA PRO A 511 21.42 2.49 13.93
C PRO A 511 22.03 3.48 12.94
N ASN A 512 23.10 3.06 12.24
CA ASN A 512 23.79 3.89 11.26
C ASN A 512 23.09 3.99 9.90
N VAL A 513 22.06 3.20 9.60
CA VAL A 513 21.25 3.36 8.38
C VAL A 513 20.31 4.55 8.55
N GLN A 514 20.38 5.52 7.67
CA GLN A 514 19.61 6.76 7.73
C GLN A 514 18.67 6.90 6.53
N ALA A 515 17.61 7.71 6.66
CA ALA A 515 16.66 8.06 5.60
C ALA A 515 16.02 6.85 4.89
N SER A 516 15.66 5.81 5.66
CA SER A 516 14.90 4.67 5.14
C SER A 516 13.52 4.62 5.81
N VAL A 517 12.48 4.87 5.03
CA VAL A 517 11.08 4.95 5.50
C VAL A 517 10.19 4.09 4.62
N PRO A 518 9.08 3.55 5.16
CA PRO A 518 8.08 2.87 4.35
C PRO A 518 7.26 3.87 3.53
N TYR A 519 6.94 3.49 2.31
CA TYR A 519 6.08 4.24 1.40
C TYR A 519 4.71 3.55 1.28
N PRO A 520 3.62 4.31 1.06
CA PRO A 520 2.28 3.73 0.84
C PRO A 520 2.23 2.79 -0.36
N SER A 521 3.11 3.04 -1.33
CA SER A 521 3.30 2.18 -2.50
C SER A 521 3.97 0.84 -2.18
N LEU A 522 4.34 0.58 -0.93
CA LEU A 522 5.16 -0.56 -0.49
C LEU A 522 6.52 -0.65 -1.19
N GLU A 523 6.97 0.43 -1.80
CA GLU A 523 8.26 0.53 -2.47
C GLU A 523 9.41 0.52 -1.45
N LEU A 524 10.49 -0.13 -1.82
CA LEU A 524 11.77 -0.02 -1.13
C LEU A 524 12.65 0.97 -1.91
N LYS A 525 12.56 2.25 -1.57
CA LYS A 525 13.37 3.30 -2.20
C LYS A 525 14.61 3.55 -1.37
N PHE A 526 15.77 3.39 -1.96
CA PHE A 526 17.06 3.59 -1.30
C PHE A 526 17.87 4.75 -1.87
N GLU A 527 17.28 5.57 -2.74
CA GLU A 527 17.99 6.71 -3.35
C GLU A 527 18.43 7.77 -2.33
N GLU A 528 17.72 7.87 -1.21
CA GLU A 528 18.02 8.79 -0.11
C GLU A 528 18.71 8.11 1.08
N THR A 529 18.83 6.78 1.08
CA THR A 529 19.43 6.01 2.17
C THR A 529 20.93 6.15 2.19
N TRP A 530 21.52 6.34 3.39
CA TRP A 530 22.96 6.47 3.59
C TRP A 530 23.39 5.86 4.93
N LEU A 531 24.68 5.62 5.07
CA LEU A 531 25.29 5.09 6.31
C LEU A 531 26.01 6.21 7.07
N ALA A 532 25.60 6.45 8.32
CA ALA A 532 26.19 7.46 9.21
C ALA A 532 27.57 7.06 9.72
#